data_3556c5f4a563b111f3eae7f9fccaa82c
#
_entry.id   3556c5f4a563b111f3eae7f9fccaa82c
#
_cell.length_a   1.000
_cell.length_b   1.000
_cell.length_c   1.000
_cell.angle_alpha   90.00
_cell.angle_beta   90.00
_cell.angle_gamma   90.00
#
_symmetry.space_group_name_H-M   'P 1'
#
loop_
_entity.id
_entity.type
_entity.pdbx_description
1 polymer ?
#
loop_
_entity_poly.entity_id
_entity_poly.type
_entity_poly.pdbx_seq_one_letter_code
_entity_poly.pdbx_strand_id
1 'polypeptide(L)'
;MSVLTPANQLTLTRVMLAPAFVILTVYGYFGWALIVFAVAGLTDLFDGLLARKMGSRTSLGTWLDPMADKLLILATVSVLTVPGLGLVNKLPVWLTILIISRDLLIVLTVAVINLAVGRREFRPSIYGKIATATYIITCVLMMYFNYLQRTSIVVTVAIYASAAITLISGFHYVFTVTKTINQN
;
A
#
# COMPACT_ATOMS: atom_id res chain seq x y z
N MET A 1 -22.27 20.65 7.35
CA MET A 1 -21.90 19.29 6.87
C MET A 1 -20.91 18.70 7.85
N SER A 2 -21.23 17.56 8.50
CA SER A 2 -20.33 16.95 9.50
C SER A 2 -19.08 16.42 8.78
N VAL A 3 -17.93 16.94 9.18
CA VAL A 3 -16.60 16.52 8.70
C VAL A 3 -16.31 15.06 9.10
N LEU A 4 -16.98 14.55 10.13
CA LEU A 4 -16.85 13.19 10.67
C LEU A 4 -17.92 12.26 10.09
N THR A 5 -17.78 11.90 8.82
CA THR A 5 -18.56 10.80 8.27
C THR A 5 -17.98 9.44 8.70
N PRO A 6 -18.78 8.36 8.78
CA PRO A 6 -18.26 7.02 9.13
C PRO A 6 -17.05 6.59 8.28
N ALA A 7 -17.05 6.93 7.00
CA ALA A 7 -15.91 6.67 6.12
C ALA A 7 -14.64 7.42 6.57
N ASN A 8 -14.74 8.73 6.89
CA ASN A 8 -13.60 9.50 7.38
C ASN A 8 -13.07 8.96 8.74
N GLN A 9 -13.94 8.43 9.59
CA GLN A 9 -13.51 7.84 10.86
C GLN A 9 -12.67 6.57 10.63
N LEU A 10 -13.07 5.72 9.67
CA LEU A 10 -12.33 4.52 9.35
C LEU A 10 -10.96 4.87 8.73
N THR A 11 -10.89 5.88 7.86
CA THR A 11 -9.61 6.38 7.32
C THR A 11 -8.68 6.91 8.41
N LEU A 12 -9.22 7.72 9.35
CA LEU A 12 -8.45 8.21 10.50
C LEU A 12 -7.96 7.08 11.40
N THR A 13 -8.80 6.07 11.63
CA THR A 13 -8.40 4.85 12.37
C THR A 13 -7.23 4.16 11.69
N ARG A 14 -7.22 4.03 10.36
CA ARG A 14 -6.11 3.45 9.61
C ARG A 14 -4.82 4.25 9.75
N VAL A 15 -4.91 5.58 9.72
CA VAL A 15 -3.74 6.47 9.95
C VAL A 15 -3.17 6.25 11.35
N MET A 16 -3.99 5.98 12.37
CA MET A 16 -3.52 5.65 13.72
C MET A 16 -3.01 4.21 13.84
N LEU A 17 -3.56 3.26 13.08
CA LEU A 17 -3.12 1.87 13.10
C LEU A 17 -1.72 1.69 12.47
N ALA A 18 -1.33 2.54 11.52
CA ALA A 18 0.00 2.46 10.89
C ALA A 18 1.15 2.65 11.91
N PRO A 19 1.20 3.71 12.74
CA PRO A 19 2.22 3.82 13.77
C PRO A 19 2.09 2.73 14.84
N ALA A 20 0.88 2.31 15.22
CA ALA A 20 0.68 1.21 16.16
C ALA A 20 1.30 -0.10 15.63
N PHE A 21 1.11 -0.40 14.34
CA PHE A 21 1.75 -1.53 13.68
C PHE A 21 3.28 -1.46 13.76
N VAL A 22 3.86 -0.29 13.43
CA VAL A 22 5.31 -0.08 13.49
C VAL A 22 5.84 -0.30 14.91
N ILE A 23 5.20 0.30 15.92
CA ILE A 23 5.59 0.16 17.32
C ILE A 23 5.56 -1.32 17.74
N LEU A 24 4.46 -2.02 17.49
CA LEU A 24 4.34 -3.43 17.84
C LEU A 24 5.39 -4.30 17.15
N THR A 25 5.71 -4.01 15.90
CA THR A 25 6.76 -4.74 15.16
C THR A 25 8.14 -4.46 15.72
N VAL A 26 8.47 -3.21 16.05
CA VAL A 26 9.75 -2.81 16.64
C VAL A 26 9.96 -3.45 18.01
N TYR A 27 8.91 -3.56 18.80
CA TYR A 27 8.98 -4.23 20.11
C TYR A 27 8.88 -5.77 20.04
N GLY A 28 8.81 -6.36 18.85
CA GLY A 28 8.77 -7.82 18.65
C GLY A 28 7.40 -8.47 18.90
N TYR A 29 6.33 -7.69 19.08
CA TYR A 29 4.96 -8.21 19.26
C TYR A 29 4.31 -8.56 17.91
N PHE A 30 4.95 -9.49 17.16
CA PHE A 30 4.57 -9.82 15.78
C PHE A 30 3.13 -10.31 15.63
N GLY A 31 2.59 -11.04 16.62
CA GLY A 31 1.19 -11.49 16.58
C GLY A 31 0.20 -10.32 16.65
N TRP A 32 0.43 -9.37 17.56
CA TRP A 32 -0.39 -8.16 17.66
C TRP A 32 -0.22 -7.25 16.45
N ALA A 33 0.99 -7.12 15.94
CA ALA A 33 1.25 -6.37 14.72
C ALA A 33 0.50 -6.97 13.52
N LEU A 34 0.45 -8.30 13.38
CA LEU A 34 -0.34 -8.99 12.36
C LEU A 34 -1.84 -8.66 12.47
N ILE A 35 -2.38 -8.71 13.71
CA ILE A 35 -3.80 -8.37 13.96
C ILE A 35 -4.08 -6.92 13.56
N VAL A 36 -3.24 -5.97 13.99
CA VAL A 36 -3.39 -4.54 13.65
C VAL A 36 -3.33 -4.34 12.14
N PHE A 37 -2.40 -4.99 11.45
CA PHE A 37 -2.30 -4.91 9.99
C PHE A 37 -3.53 -5.50 9.28
N ALA A 38 -4.02 -6.65 9.74
CA ALA A 38 -5.23 -7.28 9.20
C ALA A 38 -6.47 -6.40 9.42
N VAL A 39 -6.63 -5.83 10.62
CA VAL A 39 -7.72 -4.89 10.92
C VAL A 39 -7.64 -3.65 10.04
N ALA A 40 -6.46 -3.07 9.86
CA ALA A 40 -6.27 -1.92 8.99
C ALA A 40 -6.61 -2.23 7.52
N GLY A 41 -6.24 -3.41 7.01
CA GLY A 41 -6.61 -3.86 5.67
C GLY A 41 -8.11 -4.16 5.50
N LEU A 42 -8.75 -4.72 6.53
CA LEU A 42 -10.18 -4.97 6.51
C LEU A 42 -10.98 -3.66 6.56
N THR A 43 -10.57 -2.68 7.38
CA THR A 43 -11.22 -1.36 7.41
C THR A 43 -11.20 -0.70 6.05
N ASP A 44 -10.11 -0.81 5.28
CA ASP A 44 -10.02 -0.30 3.90
C ASP A 44 -11.06 -0.95 2.96
N LEU A 45 -11.20 -2.27 3.03
CA LEU A 45 -12.20 -2.98 2.22
C LEU A 45 -13.63 -2.53 2.58
N PHE A 46 -13.92 -2.35 3.87
CA PHE A 46 -15.24 -1.89 4.34
C PHE A 46 -15.53 -0.45 3.95
N ASP A 47 -14.53 0.45 4.01
CA ASP A 47 -14.67 1.86 3.57
C ASP A 47 -15.05 1.94 2.09
N GLY A 48 -14.35 1.19 1.25
CA GLY A 48 -14.65 1.13 -0.16
C GLY A 48 -16.07 0.62 -0.47
N LEU A 49 -16.59 -0.30 0.34
CA LEU A 49 -17.94 -0.83 0.19
C LEU A 49 -19.01 0.14 0.73
N LEU A 50 -18.79 0.75 1.90
CA LEU A 50 -19.70 1.74 2.51
C LEU A 50 -19.81 3.00 1.66
N ALA A 51 -18.68 3.55 1.21
CA ALA A 51 -18.64 4.77 0.40
C ALA A 51 -19.41 4.61 -0.92
N ARG A 52 -19.39 3.40 -1.52
CA ARG A 52 -20.19 3.09 -2.73
C ARG A 52 -21.69 3.00 -2.45
N LYS A 53 -22.09 2.49 -1.26
CA LYS A 53 -23.51 2.31 -0.90
C LYS A 53 -24.16 3.59 -0.40
N MET A 54 -23.42 4.46 0.31
CA MET A 54 -24.00 5.63 0.99
C MET A 54 -23.89 6.92 0.17
N GLY A 55 -23.17 6.95 -0.95
CA GLY A 55 -23.01 8.15 -1.79
C GLY A 55 -22.36 9.36 -1.09
N SER A 56 -21.86 9.18 0.13
CA SER A 56 -21.39 10.24 1.02
C SER A 56 -19.87 10.41 0.96
N ARG A 57 -19.32 10.61 -0.23
CA ARG A 57 -17.91 10.99 -0.35
C ARG A 57 -17.73 12.45 -0.01
N THR A 58 -17.03 12.72 1.08
CA THR A 58 -16.56 14.08 1.38
C THR A 58 -15.32 14.40 0.56
N SER A 59 -15.10 15.66 0.20
CA SER A 59 -13.87 16.08 -0.49
C SER A 59 -12.60 15.74 0.30
N LEU A 60 -12.65 15.82 1.63
CA LEU A 60 -11.57 15.43 2.53
C LEU A 60 -11.30 13.91 2.50
N GLY A 61 -12.34 13.07 2.56
CA GLY A 61 -12.19 11.61 2.49
C GLY A 61 -11.56 11.16 1.18
N THR A 62 -11.95 11.74 0.07
CA THR A 62 -11.41 11.41 -1.26
C THR A 62 -9.89 11.64 -1.35
N TRP A 63 -9.32 12.57 -0.57
CA TRP A 63 -7.89 12.85 -0.51
C TRP A 63 -7.18 12.01 0.57
N LEU A 64 -7.82 11.80 1.74
CA LEU A 64 -7.24 11.09 2.87
C LEU A 64 -7.13 9.58 2.62
N ASP A 65 -8.12 8.97 1.94
CA ASP A 65 -8.14 7.54 1.68
C ASP A 65 -6.89 7.04 0.94
N PRO A 66 -6.51 7.57 -0.24
CA PRO A 66 -5.31 7.13 -0.94
C PRO A 66 -4.02 7.40 -0.18
N MET A 67 -4.00 8.45 0.67
CA MET A 67 -2.82 8.76 1.49
C MET A 67 -2.68 7.79 2.67
N ALA A 68 -3.77 7.44 3.34
CA ALA A 68 -3.78 6.49 4.44
C ALA A 68 -3.33 5.09 4.00
N ASP A 69 -3.82 4.63 2.85
CA ASP A 69 -3.43 3.34 2.26
C ASP A 69 -1.93 3.28 1.95
N LYS A 70 -1.42 4.31 1.30
CA LYS A 70 0.00 4.39 0.97
C LYS A 70 0.87 4.51 2.22
N LEU A 71 0.41 5.23 3.24
CA LEU A 71 1.12 5.38 4.51
C LEU A 71 1.25 4.04 5.23
N LEU A 72 0.18 3.25 5.29
CA LEU A 72 0.22 1.92 5.90
C LEU A 72 1.19 0.99 5.17
N ILE A 73 1.11 0.91 3.83
CA ILE A 73 2.01 0.06 3.04
C ILE A 73 3.45 0.53 3.19
N LEU A 74 3.70 1.84 3.09
CA LEU A 74 5.04 2.42 3.22
C LEU A 74 5.64 2.13 4.60
N ALA A 75 4.87 2.33 5.67
CA ALA A 75 5.29 2.04 7.03
C ALA A 75 5.62 0.54 7.19
N THR A 76 4.77 -0.34 6.62
CA THR A 76 4.94 -1.79 6.70
C THR A 76 6.19 -2.25 5.97
N VAL A 77 6.38 -1.88 4.69
CA VAL A 77 7.55 -2.30 3.92
C VAL A 77 8.84 -1.73 4.51
N SER A 78 8.79 -0.52 5.06
CA SER A 78 9.95 0.10 5.70
C SER A 78 10.35 -0.65 6.98
N VAL A 79 9.43 -0.91 7.90
CA VAL A 79 9.75 -1.57 9.16
C VAL A 79 10.16 -3.03 8.95
N LEU A 80 9.57 -3.75 7.99
CA LEU A 80 9.95 -5.13 7.67
C LEU A 80 11.34 -5.22 7.02
N THR A 81 11.90 -4.11 6.56
CA THR A 81 13.24 -4.03 5.96
C THR A 81 14.32 -3.75 7.00
N VAL A 82 13.97 -3.13 8.15
CA VAL A 82 14.94 -2.72 9.16
C VAL A 82 15.66 -3.92 9.77
N PRO A 83 17.01 -3.93 9.76
CA PRO A 83 17.78 -4.98 10.43
C PRO A 83 17.70 -4.82 11.96
N GLY A 84 17.88 -5.91 12.69
CA GLY A 84 17.98 -5.88 14.17
C GLY A 84 16.65 -5.97 14.93
N LEU A 85 15.50 -6.03 14.25
CA LEU A 85 14.18 -6.14 14.90
C LEU A 85 13.76 -7.57 15.27
N GLY A 86 14.68 -8.54 15.26
CA GLY A 86 14.34 -9.94 15.57
C GLY A 86 13.46 -10.64 14.51
N LEU A 87 13.27 -10.01 13.37
CA LEU A 87 12.51 -10.59 12.24
C LEU A 87 13.29 -11.76 11.64
N VAL A 88 12.67 -12.94 11.61
CA VAL A 88 13.22 -14.16 10.96
C VAL A 88 13.11 -14.02 9.43
N ASN A 89 12.01 -13.46 8.96
CA ASN A 89 11.80 -13.14 7.55
C ASN A 89 11.83 -11.61 7.38
N LYS A 90 12.82 -11.11 6.64
CA LYS A 90 13.01 -9.69 6.36
C LYS A 90 12.68 -9.37 4.92
N LEU A 91 12.13 -8.20 4.69
CA LEU A 91 11.96 -7.70 3.34
C LEU A 91 13.33 -7.22 2.81
N PRO A 92 13.77 -7.66 1.64
CA PRO A 92 15.01 -7.18 1.06
C PRO A 92 14.94 -5.69 0.75
N VAL A 93 16.00 -4.94 1.08
CA VAL A 93 16.08 -3.49 0.86
C VAL A 93 15.80 -3.12 -0.61
N TRP A 94 16.34 -3.90 -1.56
CA TRP A 94 16.12 -3.66 -2.99
C TRP A 94 14.64 -3.73 -3.38
N LEU A 95 13.84 -4.63 -2.76
CA LEU A 95 12.41 -4.73 -3.06
C LEU A 95 11.65 -3.53 -2.47
N THR A 96 11.99 -3.10 -1.26
CA THR A 96 11.42 -1.89 -0.65
C THR A 96 11.68 -0.66 -1.53
N ILE A 97 12.92 -0.49 -2.00
CA ILE A 97 13.27 0.59 -2.93
C ILE A 97 12.45 0.48 -4.22
N LEU A 98 12.30 -0.71 -4.78
CA LEU A 98 11.55 -0.94 -6.01
C LEU A 98 10.07 -0.56 -5.85
N ILE A 99 9.43 -0.96 -4.74
CA ILE A 99 8.03 -0.63 -4.43
C ILE A 99 7.86 0.89 -4.30
N ILE A 100 8.71 1.53 -3.49
CA ILE A 100 8.63 2.98 -3.23
C ILE A 100 8.91 3.77 -4.51
N SER A 101 9.94 3.40 -5.27
CA SER A 101 10.30 4.07 -6.53
C SER A 101 9.17 3.99 -7.55
N ARG A 102 8.54 2.83 -7.68
CA ARG A 102 7.39 2.64 -8.59
C ARG A 102 6.21 3.51 -8.18
N ASP A 103 5.87 3.56 -6.89
CA ASP A 103 4.76 4.36 -6.39
C ASP A 103 5.03 5.86 -6.56
N LEU A 104 6.26 6.29 -6.27
CA LEU A 104 6.71 7.67 -6.49
C LEU A 104 6.66 8.05 -7.97
N LEU A 105 7.15 7.17 -8.85
CA LEU A 105 7.11 7.38 -10.30
C LEU A 105 5.68 7.63 -10.79
N ILE A 106 4.71 6.82 -10.35
CA ILE A 106 3.31 6.99 -10.73
C ILE A 106 2.79 8.36 -10.26
N VAL A 107 3.02 8.72 -8.99
CA VAL A 107 2.54 9.99 -8.42
C VAL A 107 3.16 11.19 -9.14
N LEU A 108 4.49 11.16 -9.36
CA LEU A 108 5.19 12.24 -10.06
C LEU A 108 4.72 12.38 -11.50
N THR A 109 4.53 11.27 -12.21
CA THR A 109 4.08 11.31 -13.60
C THR A 109 2.66 11.91 -13.70
N VAL A 110 1.74 11.50 -12.82
CA VAL A 110 0.39 12.07 -12.76
C VAL A 110 0.45 13.57 -12.43
N ALA A 111 1.29 13.96 -11.48
CA ALA A 111 1.46 15.36 -11.10
C ALA A 111 1.98 16.21 -12.27
N VAL A 112 3.04 15.74 -12.96
CA VAL A 112 3.63 16.43 -14.11
C VAL A 112 2.61 16.60 -15.24
N ILE A 113 1.87 15.55 -15.58
CA ILE A 113 0.87 15.62 -16.65
C ILE A 113 -0.26 16.58 -16.28
N ASN A 114 -0.74 16.55 -15.03
CA ASN A 114 -1.79 17.46 -14.58
C ASN A 114 -1.35 18.93 -14.57
N LEU A 115 -0.06 19.20 -14.34
CA LEU A 115 0.51 20.55 -14.42
C LEU A 115 0.74 21.00 -15.86
N ALA A 116 1.19 20.10 -16.75
CA ALA A 116 1.56 20.45 -18.12
C ALA A 116 0.36 20.51 -19.09
N VAL A 117 -0.61 19.62 -18.93
CA VAL A 117 -1.72 19.42 -19.91
C VAL A 117 -3.09 19.76 -19.29
N GLY A 118 -3.17 19.97 -17.97
CA GLY A 118 -4.41 20.21 -17.24
C GLY A 118 -4.94 18.94 -16.56
N ARG A 119 -5.97 19.13 -15.70
CA ARG A 119 -6.52 18.04 -14.86
C ARG A 119 -7.07 16.91 -15.72
N ARG A 120 -6.43 15.76 -15.64
CA ARG A 120 -6.88 14.50 -16.23
C ARG A 120 -7.06 13.45 -15.15
N GLU A 121 -8.17 12.72 -15.22
CA GLU A 121 -8.42 11.57 -14.34
C GLU A 121 -7.67 10.34 -14.87
N PHE A 122 -6.59 9.96 -14.20
CA PHE A 122 -5.91 8.71 -14.48
C PHE A 122 -6.57 7.57 -13.72
N ARG A 123 -7.18 6.65 -14.44
CA ARG A 123 -7.73 5.43 -13.83
C ARG A 123 -6.58 4.50 -13.43
N PRO A 124 -6.61 3.96 -12.19
CA PRO A 124 -5.59 3.00 -11.75
C PRO A 124 -5.58 1.78 -12.68
N SER A 125 -4.39 1.38 -13.14
CA SER A 125 -4.25 0.20 -14.00
C SER A 125 -4.56 -1.08 -13.22
N ILE A 126 -5.03 -2.12 -13.93
CA ILE A 126 -5.27 -3.44 -13.34
C ILE A 126 -3.96 -4.00 -12.73
N TYR A 127 -2.83 -3.83 -13.42
CA TYR A 127 -1.52 -4.25 -12.94
C TYR A 127 -1.12 -3.53 -11.65
N GLY A 128 -1.50 -2.24 -11.48
CA GLY A 128 -1.28 -1.51 -10.25
C GLY A 128 -2.06 -2.08 -9.07
N LYS A 129 -3.31 -2.48 -9.29
CA LYS A 129 -4.14 -3.13 -8.26
C LYS A 129 -3.59 -4.49 -7.86
N ILE A 130 -3.18 -5.30 -8.84
CA ILE A 130 -2.57 -6.61 -8.59
C ILE A 130 -1.26 -6.45 -7.80
N ALA A 131 -0.41 -5.47 -8.14
CA ALA A 131 0.81 -5.20 -7.42
C ALA A 131 0.53 -4.87 -5.93
N THR A 132 -0.39 -3.97 -5.65
CA THR A 132 -0.76 -3.62 -4.27
C THR A 132 -1.32 -4.83 -3.51
N ALA A 133 -2.19 -5.63 -4.12
CA ALA A 133 -2.71 -6.85 -3.51
C ALA A 133 -1.58 -7.86 -3.20
N THR A 134 -0.63 -8.02 -4.12
CA THR A 134 0.53 -8.90 -3.92
C THR A 134 1.41 -8.41 -2.76
N TYR A 135 1.63 -7.10 -2.61
CA TYR A 135 2.38 -6.55 -1.47
C TYR A 135 1.68 -6.84 -0.15
N ILE A 136 0.37 -6.61 -0.08
CA ILE A 136 -0.42 -6.88 1.14
C ILE A 136 -0.30 -8.36 1.52
N ILE A 137 -0.49 -9.27 0.56
CA ILE A 137 -0.35 -10.71 0.79
C ILE A 137 1.06 -11.06 1.27
N THR A 138 2.09 -10.50 0.65
CA THR A 138 3.49 -10.74 1.06
C THR A 138 3.75 -10.25 2.48
N CYS A 139 3.26 -9.05 2.85
CA CYS A 139 3.39 -8.52 4.20
C CYS A 139 2.66 -9.39 5.24
N VAL A 140 1.44 -9.84 4.94
CA VAL A 140 0.68 -10.76 5.82
C VAL A 140 1.44 -12.06 6.03
N LEU A 141 1.93 -12.69 4.94
CA LEU A 141 2.71 -13.92 5.02
C LEU A 141 3.98 -13.72 5.84
N MET A 142 4.73 -12.63 5.60
CA MET A 142 5.93 -12.33 6.37
C MET A 142 5.62 -12.15 7.86
N MET A 143 4.60 -11.38 8.22
CA MET A 143 4.20 -11.17 9.61
C MET A 143 3.74 -12.48 10.27
N TYR A 144 2.98 -13.30 9.56
CA TYR A 144 2.55 -14.60 10.06
C TYR A 144 3.73 -15.54 10.34
N PHE A 145 4.68 -15.65 9.41
CA PHE A 145 5.87 -16.50 9.63
C PHE A 145 6.86 -15.90 10.64
N ASN A 146 6.91 -14.58 10.79
CA ASN A 146 7.65 -13.94 11.88
C ASN A 146 7.00 -14.20 13.25
N TYR A 147 5.66 -14.21 13.33
CA TYR A 147 4.97 -14.63 14.54
C TYR A 147 5.29 -16.09 14.92
N LEU A 148 5.35 -17.00 13.94
CA LEU A 148 5.73 -18.39 14.15
C LEU A 148 7.25 -18.60 14.40
N GLN A 149 8.05 -17.54 14.27
CA GLN A 149 9.53 -17.60 14.35
C GLN A 149 10.13 -18.65 13.41
N ARG A 150 9.60 -18.76 12.19
CA ARG A 150 10.04 -19.74 11.18
C ARG A 150 10.33 -19.07 9.85
N THR A 151 11.38 -19.54 9.19
CA THR A 151 11.60 -19.21 7.76
C THR A 151 10.65 -20.02 6.88
N SER A 152 10.25 -19.48 5.73
CA SER A 152 9.37 -20.17 4.80
C SER A 152 9.72 -19.85 3.35
N ILE A 153 9.77 -20.89 2.54
CA ILE A 153 9.92 -20.75 1.08
C ILE A 153 8.76 -19.97 0.47
N VAL A 154 7.56 -20.04 1.07
CA VAL A 154 6.38 -19.28 0.63
C VAL A 154 6.64 -17.78 0.70
N VAL A 155 7.31 -17.30 1.77
CA VAL A 155 7.69 -15.89 1.90
C VAL A 155 8.69 -15.50 0.79
N THR A 156 9.67 -16.35 0.53
CA THR A 156 10.66 -16.11 -0.53
C THR A 156 9.98 -16.02 -1.90
N VAL A 157 9.09 -16.94 -2.21
CA VAL A 157 8.32 -16.92 -3.46
C VAL A 157 7.46 -15.65 -3.55
N ALA A 158 6.79 -15.26 -2.47
CA ALA A 158 5.97 -14.05 -2.43
C ALA A 158 6.81 -12.77 -2.66
N ILE A 159 8.03 -12.70 -2.12
CA ILE A 159 8.98 -11.60 -2.35
C ILE A 159 9.30 -11.47 -3.84
N TYR A 160 9.70 -12.57 -4.51
CA TYR A 160 10.03 -12.54 -5.93
C TYR A 160 8.79 -12.30 -6.82
N ALA A 161 7.64 -12.83 -6.45
CA ALA A 161 6.37 -12.53 -7.13
C ALA A 161 6.04 -11.03 -7.03
N SER A 162 6.23 -10.43 -5.85
CA SER A 162 6.06 -8.98 -5.66
C SER A 162 7.02 -8.18 -6.53
N ALA A 163 8.27 -8.60 -6.66
CA ALA A 163 9.24 -7.95 -7.53
C ALA A 163 8.82 -8.00 -8.99
N ALA A 164 8.45 -9.18 -9.47
CA ALA A 164 8.02 -9.38 -10.87
C ALA A 164 6.81 -8.52 -11.22
N ILE A 165 5.77 -8.54 -10.38
CA ILE A 165 4.56 -7.76 -10.66
C ILE A 165 4.80 -6.25 -10.53
N THR A 166 5.74 -5.81 -9.67
CA THR A 166 6.15 -4.40 -9.56
C THR A 166 6.77 -3.92 -10.86
N LEU A 167 7.70 -4.70 -11.41
CA LEU A 167 8.35 -4.39 -12.68
C LEU A 167 7.32 -4.34 -13.81
N ILE A 168 6.47 -5.36 -13.94
CA ILE A 168 5.40 -5.40 -14.96
C ILE A 168 4.50 -4.18 -14.84
N SER A 169 4.07 -3.84 -13.63
CA SER A 169 3.21 -2.68 -13.37
C SER A 169 3.90 -1.36 -13.72
N GLY A 170 5.19 -1.22 -13.40
CA GLY A 170 5.98 -0.04 -13.72
C GLY A 170 6.14 0.15 -15.23
N PHE A 171 6.56 -0.88 -15.96
CA PHE A 171 6.69 -0.84 -17.41
C PHE A 171 5.35 -0.54 -18.09
N HIS A 172 4.30 -1.24 -17.71
CA HIS A 172 2.97 -0.99 -18.28
C HIS A 172 2.53 0.46 -18.07
N TYR A 173 2.83 1.05 -16.91
CA TYR A 173 2.48 2.44 -16.63
C TYR A 173 3.23 3.39 -17.54
N VAL A 174 4.56 3.22 -17.71
CA VAL A 174 5.38 4.05 -18.61
C VAL A 174 4.85 3.98 -20.05
N PHE A 175 4.57 2.77 -20.57
CA PHE A 175 4.01 2.62 -21.93
C PHE A 175 2.65 3.31 -22.09
N THR A 176 1.77 3.18 -21.09
CA THR A 176 0.43 3.81 -21.16
C THR A 176 0.53 5.33 -21.17
N VAL A 177 1.40 5.90 -20.35
CA VAL A 177 1.63 7.35 -20.29
C VAL A 177 2.22 7.87 -21.59
N THR A 178 3.26 7.23 -22.12
CA THR A 178 3.89 7.62 -23.40
C THR A 178 2.88 7.61 -24.54
N LYS A 179 2.01 6.59 -24.59
CA LYS A 179 0.95 6.53 -25.60
C LYS A 179 -0.05 7.68 -25.48
N THR A 180 -0.41 8.04 -24.24
CA THR A 180 -1.38 9.13 -23.99
C THR A 180 -0.80 10.50 -24.35
N ILE A 181 0.51 10.72 -24.20
CA ILE A 181 1.19 11.97 -24.58
C ILE A 181 1.30 12.09 -26.11
N ASN A 182 1.60 11.00 -26.80
CA ASN A 182 1.79 11.00 -28.26
C ASN A 182 0.47 11.08 -29.06
N GLN A 183 -0.68 10.94 -28.44
CA GLN A 183 -2.00 11.03 -29.08
C GLN A 183 -2.61 12.44 -29.04
N ASN A 184 -1.91 13.41 -28.48
CA ASN A 184 -2.24 14.84 -28.48
C ASN A 184 -1.20 15.67 -29.20
#